data_015c7c29418333241a7e28be11b07d2d
#
_entry.id   015c7c29418333241a7e28be11b07d2d
#
_cell.length_a   1.000
_cell.length_b   1.000
_cell.length_c   1.000
_cell.angle_alpha   90.00
_cell.angle_beta   90.00
_cell.angle_gamma   90.00
#
_symmetry.space_group_name_H-M   'P 1'
#
loop_
_entity.id
_entity.type
_entity.pdbx_description
1 polymer ?
#
loop_
_entity_poly.entity_id
_entity_poly.type
_entity_poly.pdbx_seq_one_letter_code
_entity_poly.pdbx_strand_id
1 'polypeptide(L)'
;MLKTSSNGTQATASTVIKFSLRPTAETLADLSRPIDPRHLKTRKQGTATLTYCPWNTIARHLHHRAPGWCWEVQSVQEVGGAVVVTGRLTIPTADGDLLHYSAVASEPLESASKAPAAEVAASRSLRRAASLAGLGLELWG
;
A
#
# COMPACT_ATOMS: atom_id res chain seq x y z
N MET A 1 -27.20 -3.65 -21.63
CA MET A 1 -26.61 -3.38 -21.90
C MET A 1 -26.08 -2.51 -21.91
N LEU A 2 -25.76 -2.42 -21.31
CA LEU A 2 -25.19 -1.68 -21.50
C LEU A 2 -24.56 -1.67 -22.35
N LYS A 3 -24.42 -1.99 -22.77
CA LYS A 3 -23.81 -1.88 -23.64
C LYS A 3 -23.83 -1.16 -24.43
N THR A 4 -24.05 -1.21 -24.49
CA THR A 4 -23.71 -0.60 -25.49
C THR A 4 -23.04 0.72 -25.49
N SER A 5 -23.39 1.77 -25.15
CA SER A 5 -22.75 3.07 -25.12
C SER A 5 -21.63 3.19 -24.11
N SER A 6 -21.58 2.29 -23.20
CA SER A 6 -20.54 2.27 -22.17
C SER A 6 -19.17 1.85 -22.72
N ASN A 7 -19.11 1.26 -23.88
CA ASN A 7 -17.85 0.77 -24.44
C ASN A 7 -16.84 1.89 -24.68
N GLY A 8 -17.31 3.03 -25.18
CA GLY A 8 -16.43 4.16 -25.42
C GLY A 8 -15.80 4.70 -24.15
N THR A 9 -16.59 4.78 -23.10
CA THR A 9 -16.11 5.25 -21.80
C THR A 9 -15.04 4.33 -21.22
N GLN A 10 -15.27 3.02 -21.31
CA GLN A 10 -14.31 2.05 -20.80
C GLN A 10 -12.99 2.12 -21.58
N ALA A 11 -13.07 2.24 -22.90
CA ALA A 11 -11.87 2.35 -23.72
C ALA A 11 -11.08 3.61 -23.37
N THR A 12 -11.76 4.73 -23.12
CA THR A 12 -11.10 5.98 -22.75
C THR A 12 -10.39 5.85 -21.40
N ALA A 13 -11.05 5.25 -20.40
CA ALA A 13 -10.47 5.04 -19.09
C ALA A 13 -9.22 4.15 -19.17
N SER A 14 -9.30 3.05 -19.94
CA SER A 14 -8.15 2.16 -20.11
C SER A 14 -6.98 2.86 -20.78
N THR A 15 -7.27 3.72 -21.76
CA THR A 15 -6.23 4.47 -22.47
C THR A 15 -5.53 5.45 -21.51
N VAL A 16 -6.28 6.17 -20.68
CA VAL A 16 -5.71 7.10 -19.73
C VAL A 16 -4.81 6.35 -18.73
N ILE A 17 -5.27 5.23 -18.19
CA ILE A 17 -4.49 4.42 -17.27
C ILE A 17 -3.19 3.96 -17.93
N LYS A 18 -3.26 3.51 -19.16
CA LYS A 18 -2.11 3.05 -19.92
C LYS A 18 -1.02 4.12 -20.04
N PHE A 19 -1.42 5.36 -20.32
CA PHE A 19 -0.47 6.45 -20.45
C PHE A 19 0.16 6.87 -19.11
N SER A 20 -0.51 6.55 -18.00
CA SER A 20 0.00 6.87 -16.66
C SER A 20 1.01 5.83 -16.17
N LEU A 21 1.03 4.64 -16.75
CA LEU A 21 1.90 3.57 -16.28
C LEU A 21 3.36 3.84 -16.65
N ARG A 22 4.25 3.33 -15.82
CA ARG A 22 5.69 3.51 -15.97
C ARG A 22 6.36 2.17 -16.20
N PRO A 23 7.54 2.15 -16.87
CA PRO A 23 8.30 0.90 -17.04
C PRO A 23 8.61 0.25 -15.69
N THR A 24 8.66 -1.07 -15.67
CA THR A 24 8.89 -1.85 -14.45
C THR A 24 10.18 -1.41 -13.74
N ALA A 25 11.28 -1.32 -14.47
CA ALA A 25 12.58 -0.97 -13.88
C ALA A 25 12.56 0.42 -13.25
N GLU A 26 11.93 1.40 -13.90
CA GLU A 26 11.82 2.75 -13.36
C GLU A 26 10.93 2.78 -12.12
N THR A 27 9.82 2.03 -12.16
CA THR A 27 8.89 1.95 -11.03
C THR A 27 9.60 1.41 -9.80
N LEU A 28 10.32 0.29 -9.94
CA LEU A 28 11.01 -0.33 -8.83
C LEU A 28 12.15 0.56 -8.31
N ALA A 29 12.89 1.20 -9.20
CA ALA A 29 13.96 2.12 -8.79
C ALA A 29 13.38 3.30 -8.01
N ASP A 30 12.28 3.87 -8.46
CA ASP A 30 11.62 4.99 -7.80
C ASP A 30 11.05 4.59 -6.43
N LEU A 31 10.41 3.43 -6.35
CA LEU A 31 9.87 2.94 -5.08
C LEU A 31 10.97 2.74 -4.04
N SER A 32 12.17 2.38 -4.49
CA SER A 32 13.30 2.11 -3.58
C SER A 32 13.97 3.38 -3.07
N ARG A 33 13.62 4.55 -3.59
CA ARG A 33 14.21 5.80 -3.07
C ARG A 33 13.70 6.06 -1.66
N PRO A 34 14.58 6.49 -0.74
CA PRO A 34 14.16 6.79 0.63
C PRO A 34 13.04 7.82 0.67
N ILE A 35 12.19 7.71 1.68
CA ILE A 35 11.13 8.69 1.92
C ILE A 35 11.77 9.89 2.60
N ASP A 36 11.43 11.10 2.13
CA ASP A 36 11.90 12.35 2.73
C ASP A 36 11.53 12.36 4.24
N PRO A 37 12.52 12.57 5.13
CA PRO A 37 12.24 12.61 6.57
C PRO A 37 11.11 13.56 6.97
N ARG A 38 10.86 14.60 6.20
CA ARG A 38 9.75 15.53 6.47
C ARG A 38 8.38 14.87 6.35
N HIS A 39 8.29 13.73 5.66
CA HIS A 39 7.05 12.99 5.49
C HIS A 39 6.87 11.90 6.53
N LEU A 40 7.80 11.77 7.46
CA LEU A 40 7.75 10.75 8.49
C LEU A 40 7.18 11.33 9.79
N LYS A 41 6.68 10.42 10.62
CA LYS A 41 6.19 10.77 11.95
C LYS A 41 6.86 9.88 12.98
N THR A 42 6.81 10.33 14.23
CA THR A 42 7.34 9.55 15.33
C THR A 42 6.23 9.29 16.33
N ARG A 43 6.37 8.20 17.07
CA ARG A 43 5.50 7.90 18.20
C ARG A 43 6.32 7.22 19.27
N LYS A 44 5.88 7.36 20.50
CA LYS A 44 6.54 6.68 21.61
C LYS A 44 5.93 5.31 21.81
N GLN A 45 6.79 4.34 22.07
CA GLN A 45 6.39 3.00 22.44
C GLN A 45 7.26 2.60 23.62
N GLY A 46 6.69 2.69 24.85
CA GLY A 46 7.48 2.54 26.05
C GLY A 46 8.48 3.69 26.16
N THR A 47 9.78 3.36 26.30
CA THR A 47 10.85 4.35 26.33
C THR A 47 11.45 4.63 24.95
N ALA A 48 11.05 3.86 23.93
CA ALA A 48 11.57 4.01 22.57
C ALA A 48 10.74 5.02 21.79
N THR A 49 11.42 5.69 20.85
CA THR A 49 10.75 6.54 19.86
C THR A 49 10.86 5.82 18.51
N LEU A 50 9.70 5.56 17.91
CA LEU A 50 9.63 4.89 16.62
C LEU A 50 9.34 5.91 15.51
N THR A 51 10.07 5.79 14.42
CA THR A 51 9.83 6.58 13.22
C THR A 51 9.06 5.72 12.22
N TYR A 52 8.01 6.28 11.67
CA TYR A 52 7.18 5.54 10.72
C TYR A 52 6.59 6.46 9.66
N CYS A 53 6.14 5.87 8.56
CA CYS A 53 5.44 6.58 7.51
C CYS A 53 3.95 6.24 7.62
N PRO A 54 3.07 7.22 7.87
CA PRO A 54 1.64 6.95 7.94
C PRO A 54 1.11 6.37 6.64
N TRP A 55 0.05 5.56 6.72
CA TRP A 55 -0.51 4.89 5.54
C TRP A 55 -0.93 5.86 4.44
N ASN A 56 -1.46 7.03 4.82
CA ASN A 56 -1.89 8.01 3.83
C ASN A 56 -0.70 8.64 3.10
N THR A 57 0.44 8.76 3.76
CA THR A 57 1.67 9.22 3.12
C THR A 57 2.22 8.12 2.20
N ILE A 58 2.14 6.86 2.61
CA ILE A 58 2.46 5.74 1.74
C ILE A 58 1.60 5.79 0.48
N ALA A 59 0.30 6.02 0.62
CA ALA A 59 -0.60 6.10 -0.53
C ALA A 59 -0.20 7.24 -1.48
N ARG A 60 0.17 8.40 -0.94
CA ARG A 60 0.65 9.52 -1.78
C ARG A 60 1.89 9.15 -2.56
N HIS A 61 2.84 8.49 -1.91
CA HIS A 61 4.05 8.05 -2.60
C HIS A 61 3.74 7.03 -3.68
N LEU A 62 2.79 6.12 -3.42
CA LEU A 62 2.36 5.16 -4.43
C LEU A 62 1.71 5.86 -5.63
N HIS A 63 0.91 6.89 -5.40
CA HIS A 63 0.33 7.68 -6.50
C HIS A 63 1.40 8.28 -7.40
N HIS A 64 2.50 8.77 -6.81
CA HIS A 64 3.56 9.40 -7.57
C HIS A 64 4.53 8.41 -8.19
N ARG A 65 4.87 7.35 -7.46
CA ARG A 65 5.94 6.43 -7.86
C ARG A 65 5.45 5.20 -8.60
N ALA A 66 4.18 4.82 -8.38
CA ALA A 66 3.60 3.61 -8.95
C ALA A 66 2.17 3.87 -9.41
N PRO A 67 1.96 4.78 -10.38
CA PRO A 67 0.60 5.10 -10.82
C PRO A 67 -0.13 3.85 -11.28
N GLY A 68 -1.43 3.80 -10.98
CA GLY A 68 -2.25 2.63 -11.30
C GLY A 68 -2.25 1.57 -10.19
N TRP A 69 -1.53 1.81 -9.09
CA TRP A 69 -1.51 0.85 -7.98
C TRP A 69 -2.90 0.60 -7.42
N CYS A 70 -3.05 -0.58 -6.86
CA CYS A 70 -4.32 -1.02 -6.28
C CYS A 70 -4.02 -1.78 -4.99
N TRP A 71 -4.83 -1.55 -3.98
CA TRP A 71 -4.73 -2.24 -2.69
C TRP A 71 -5.98 -3.06 -2.45
N GLU A 72 -5.82 -4.30 -2.03
CA GLU A 72 -6.93 -5.19 -1.79
C GLU A 72 -6.75 -5.90 -0.45
N VAL A 73 -7.73 -5.77 0.44
CA VAL A 73 -7.77 -6.58 1.66
C VAL A 73 -8.34 -7.93 1.28
N GLN A 74 -7.53 -8.96 1.36
CA GLN A 74 -7.91 -10.31 0.95
C GLN A 74 -8.59 -11.08 2.06
N SER A 75 -8.21 -10.86 3.31
CA SER A 75 -8.88 -11.50 4.44
C SER A 75 -8.71 -10.70 5.71
N VAL A 76 -9.70 -10.82 6.58
CA VAL A 76 -9.67 -10.29 7.93
C VAL A 76 -10.14 -11.42 8.82
N GLN A 77 -9.30 -11.82 9.78
CA GLN A 77 -9.59 -12.95 10.66
C GLN A 77 -9.25 -12.59 12.09
N GLU A 78 -9.92 -13.25 13.02
CA GLU A 78 -9.57 -13.16 14.43
C GLU A 78 -8.83 -14.42 14.82
N VAL A 79 -7.62 -14.27 15.32
CA VAL A 79 -6.75 -15.40 15.70
C VAL A 79 -6.11 -15.06 17.03
N GLY A 80 -6.39 -15.88 18.05
CA GLY A 80 -5.72 -15.76 19.35
C GLY A 80 -5.89 -14.38 20.00
N GLY A 81 -7.06 -13.77 19.88
CA GLY A 81 -7.33 -12.47 20.46
C GLY A 81 -6.76 -11.29 19.67
N ALA A 82 -6.35 -11.53 18.44
CA ALA A 82 -5.85 -10.48 17.54
C ALA A 82 -6.63 -10.49 16.25
N VAL A 83 -6.74 -9.34 15.62
CA VAL A 83 -7.25 -9.23 14.24
C VAL A 83 -6.06 -9.36 13.30
N VAL A 84 -6.15 -10.26 12.34
CA VAL A 84 -5.11 -10.53 11.35
C VAL A 84 -5.63 -10.12 9.99
N VAL A 85 -4.95 -9.20 9.34
CA VAL A 85 -5.31 -8.72 8.01
C VAL A 85 -4.25 -9.17 7.01
N THR A 86 -4.72 -9.78 5.92
CA THR A 86 -3.89 -10.09 4.77
C THR A 86 -4.32 -9.18 3.63
N GLY A 87 -3.38 -8.46 3.06
CA GLY A 87 -3.66 -7.56 1.95
C GLY A 87 -2.68 -7.75 0.81
N ARG A 88 -3.06 -7.29 -0.36
CA ARG A 88 -2.21 -7.38 -1.55
C ARG A 88 -2.16 -6.05 -2.28
N LEU A 89 -0.93 -5.60 -2.50
CA LEU A 89 -0.64 -4.44 -3.34
C LEU A 89 -0.34 -4.95 -4.75
N THR A 90 -0.99 -4.36 -5.74
CA THR A 90 -0.75 -4.68 -7.14
C THR A 90 -0.32 -3.41 -7.86
N ILE A 91 0.77 -3.50 -8.60
CA ILE A 91 1.31 -2.37 -9.37
C ILE A 91 1.42 -2.80 -10.82
N PRO A 92 0.60 -2.23 -11.72
CA PRO A 92 0.74 -2.47 -13.15
C PRO A 92 1.88 -1.62 -13.71
N THR A 93 2.53 -2.10 -14.75
CA THR A 93 3.62 -1.36 -15.40
C THR A 93 3.37 -1.23 -16.89
N ALA A 94 4.10 -0.30 -17.49
CA ALA A 94 4.00 -0.07 -18.94
C ALA A 94 4.54 -1.26 -19.76
N ASP A 95 5.32 -2.13 -19.13
CA ASP A 95 5.84 -3.33 -19.78
C ASP A 95 4.83 -4.48 -19.79
N GLY A 96 3.64 -4.26 -19.24
CA GLY A 96 2.63 -5.29 -19.16
C GLY A 96 2.73 -6.17 -17.92
N ASP A 97 3.63 -5.86 -17.00
CA ASP A 97 3.77 -6.62 -15.76
C ASP A 97 2.70 -6.22 -14.75
N LEU A 98 2.29 -7.19 -13.94
CA LEU A 98 1.49 -6.93 -12.75
C LEU A 98 2.31 -7.38 -11.55
N LEU A 99 2.82 -6.42 -10.80
CA LEU A 99 3.64 -6.72 -9.63
C LEU A 99 2.73 -6.89 -8.42
N HIS A 100 2.82 -8.03 -7.74
CA HIS A 100 2.00 -8.35 -6.58
C HIS A 100 2.85 -8.46 -5.32
N TYR A 101 2.42 -7.79 -4.26
CA TYR A 101 3.08 -7.86 -2.96
C TYR A 101 2.02 -8.07 -1.90
N SER A 102 2.07 -9.21 -1.22
CA SER A 102 1.12 -9.53 -0.16
C SER A 102 1.79 -9.43 1.19
N ALA A 103 1.04 -8.96 2.17
CA ALA A 103 1.55 -8.81 3.52
C ALA A 103 0.48 -9.10 4.55
N VAL A 104 0.92 -9.65 5.67
CA VAL A 104 0.06 -9.96 6.82
C VAL A 104 0.45 -9.03 7.96
N ALA A 105 -0.54 -8.51 8.64
CA ALA A 105 -0.31 -7.72 9.86
C ALA A 105 -1.41 -8.01 10.86
N SER A 106 -1.10 -7.84 12.13
CA SER A 106 -2.06 -8.10 13.19
C SER A 106 -2.06 -6.98 14.21
N GLU A 107 -3.18 -6.89 14.93
CA GLU A 107 -3.32 -5.96 16.04
C GLU A 107 -4.18 -6.63 17.11
N PRO A 108 -3.76 -6.61 18.39
CA PRO A 108 -4.59 -7.16 19.46
C PRO A 108 -5.95 -6.48 19.51
N LEU A 109 -7.00 -7.26 19.79
CA LEU A 109 -8.35 -6.71 19.97
C LEU A 109 -8.38 -5.69 21.10
N GLU A 110 -7.61 -5.92 22.16
CA GLU A 110 -7.47 -4.98 23.28
C GLU A 110 -6.27 -4.07 23.07
N SER A 111 -6.26 -3.40 21.93
CA SER A 111 -5.17 -2.49 21.58
C SER A 111 -5.31 -1.18 22.35
N ALA A 112 -4.17 -0.58 22.71
CA ALA A 112 -4.13 0.76 23.28
C ALA A 112 -4.45 1.84 22.25
N SER A 113 -4.51 1.48 20.97
CA SER A 113 -4.84 2.40 19.88
C SER A 113 -6.29 2.86 20.01
N LYS A 114 -6.54 4.12 19.66
CA LYS A 114 -7.90 4.67 19.62
C LYS A 114 -8.67 4.18 18.38
N ALA A 115 -7.96 3.72 17.37
CA ALA A 115 -8.60 3.21 16.17
C ALA A 115 -8.96 1.73 16.34
N PRO A 116 -10.01 1.25 15.64
CA PRO A 116 -10.34 -0.17 15.68
C PRO A 116 -9.16 -1.05 15.24
N ALA A 117 -9.03 -2.22 15.89
CA ALA A 117 -7.90 -3.12 15.62
C ALA A 117 -7.78 -3.50 14.15
N ALA A 118 -8.91 -3.71 13.46
CA ALA A 118 -8.89 -4.08 12.05
C ALA A 118 -8.30 -2.97 11.19
N GLU A 119 -8.59 -1.71 11.50
CA GLU A 119 -8.04 -0.58 10.74
C GLU A 119 -6.54 -0.43 10.96
N VAL A 120 -6.09 -0.63 12.20
CA VAL A 120 -4.66 -0.58 12.51
C VAL A 120 -3.91 -1.69 11.78
N ALA A 121 -4.45 -2.91 11.82
CA ALA A 121 -3.86 -4.04 11.13
C ALA A 121 -3.83 -3.82 9.61
N ALA A 122 -4.92 -3.29 9.05
CA ALA A 122 -4.98 -3.04 7.61
C ALA A 122 -3.95 -1.99 7.17
N SER A 123 -3.80 -0.90 7.91
CA SER A 123 -2.82 0.11 7.56
C SER A 123 -1.39 -0.41 7.69
N ARG A 124 -1.12 -1.26 8.67
CA ARG A 124 0.18 -1.90 8.82
C ARG A 124 0.46 -2.88 7.69
N SER A 125 -0.56 -3.62 7.26
CA SER A 125 -0.46 -4.54 6.13
C SER A 125 -0.08 -3.80 4.84
N LEU A 126 -0.72 -2.66 4.58
CA LEU A 126 -0.37 -1.82 3.42
C LEU A 126 1.09 -1.35 3.49
N ARG A 127 1.52 -0.86 4.64
CA ARG A 127 2.90 -0.38 4.80
C ARG A 127 3.92 -1.51 4.59
N ARG A 128 3.62 -2.71 5.07
CA ARG A 128 4.48 -3.87 4.87
C ARG A 128 4.53 -4.29 3.40
N ALA A 129 3.39 -4.33 2.73
CA ALA A 129 3.34 -4.66 1.31
C ALA A 129 4.12 -3.64 0.48
N ALA A 130 3.96 -2.35 0.78
CA ALA A 130 4.71 -1.30 0.10
C ALA A 130 6.21 -1.46 0.31
N SER A 131 6.64 -1.85 1.52
CA SER A 131 8.05 -2.06 1.80
C SER A 131 8.64 -3.25 1.05
N LEU A 132 7.83 -4.27 0.78
CA LEU A 132 8.27 -5.39 -0.05
C LEU A 132 8.55 -4.93 -1.48
N ALA A 133 7.84 -3.93 -1.95
CA ALA A 133 8.09 -3.31 -3.25
C ALA A 133 9.25 -2.31 -3.20
N GLY A 134 9.77 -1.99 -2.03
CA GLY A 134 10.87 -1.08 -1.80
C GLY A 134 10.50 0.22 -1.10
N LEU A 135 9.22 0.57 -1.07
CA LEU A 135 8.78 1.86 -0.52
C LEU A 135 8.80 1.85 1.00
N GLY A 136 9.66 2.65 1.58
CA GLY A 136 9.78 2.76 3.03
C GLY A 136 10.51 1.60 3.68
N LEU A 137 11.18 0.76 2.89
CA LEU A 137 11.88 -0.41 3.42
C LEU A 137 12.94 -0.02 4.47
N GLU A 138 13.56 1.13 4.31
CA GLU A 138 14.58 1.61 5.25
C GLU A 138 14.03 1.82 6.67
N LEU A 139 12.71 1.91 6.83
CA LEU A 139 12.08 2.13 8.13
C LEU A 139 11.86 0.85 8.93
N TRP A 140 12.09 -0.30 8.31
CA TRP A 140 11.83 -1.61 8.90
C TRP A 140 13.09 -2.30 9.41
N GLY A 141 14.10 -1.61 9.61
CA GLY A 141 15.31 -2.17 10.12
C GLY A 141 15.37 -2.14 11.61
#